data_46f73426f24f730e64e4c929ee442756
#
_entry.id   46f73426f24f730e64e4c929ee442756
#
_cell.length_a   1.000
_cell.length_b   1.000
_cell.length_c   1.000
_cell.angle_alpha   90.00
_cell.angle_beta   90.00
_cell.angle_gamma   90.00
#
_symmetry.space_group_name_H-M   'P 1'
#
loop_
_entity.id
_entity.type
_entity.pdbx_description
1 polymer ?
#
loop_
_entity_poly.entity_id
_entity_poly.type
_entity_poly.pdbx_seq_one_letter_code
_entity_poly.pdbx_strand_id
1 'polypeptide(L)'
;MLQSEPTDSVQFEELKGMGIGHVLSKGLWAVLDVPKTKKGWKTMCEKAYFCAAVDKSESYWIVRDSTELLFAQLLWDSCELSTRIARRNLSNYEKQLNDSISENNKSNKTTNGIIATFYMTALNDGKEFGRALANSIIHISTTRDMDKYQEYRQMVDEMLDELSEYATTPAEIERLMSGEPEK
;
A
#
# COMPACT_ATOMS: atom_id res chain seq x y z
N MET A 1 12.03 11.59 -8.36
CA MET A 1 13.16 11.22 -9.21
C MET A 1 13.99 10.21 -8.42
N LEU A 2 14.16 9.00 -8.93
CA LEU A 2 15.00 7.99 -8.25
C LEU A 2 16.47 8.44 -8.31
N GLN A 3 17.25 8.06 -7.28
CA GLN A 3 18.69 8.36 -7.27
C GLN A 3 19.40 7.64 -8.41
N SER A 4 20.53 8.18 -8.84
CA SER A 4 21.23 7.73 -10.04
C SER A 4 22.32 6.70 -9.80
N GLU A 5 22.74 6.50 -8.54
CA GLU A 5 23.84 5.59 -8.21
C GLU A 5 23.55 4.87 -6.90
N PRO A 6 23.78 3.54 -6.85
CA PRO A 6 23.72 2.78 -5.61
C PRO A 6 24.97 3.08 -4.76
N THR A 7 24.80 2.91 -3.46
CA THR A 7 25.89 3.12 -2.48
C THR A 7 26.94 2.00 -2.54
N ASP A 8 26.61 0.87 -3.20
CA ASP A 8 27.49 -0.29 -3.33
C ASP A 8 27.62 -0.74 -4.80
N SER A 9 28.80 -0.53 -5.39
CA SER A 9 29.08 -0.87 -6.78
C SER A 9 29.08 -2.38 -7.05
N VAL A 10 29.40 -3.21 -6.07
CA VAL A 10 29.40 -4.68 -6.22
C VAL A 10 27.98 -5.20 -6.34
N GLN A 11 27.08 -4.74 -5.49
CA GLN A 11 25.67 -5.08 -5.55
C GLN A 11 25.02 -4.64 -6.86
N PHE A 12 25.43 -3.49 -7.42
CA PHE A 12 24.94 -2.99 -8.69
C PHE A 12 25.25 -3.93 -9.87
N GLU A 13 26.51 -4.37 -10.00
CA GLU A 13 26.91 -5.28 -11.08
C GLU A 13 26.27 -6.67 -10.92
N GLU A 14 26.07 -7.14 -9.70
CA GLU A 14 25.37 -8.39 -9.41
C GLU A 14 23.91 -8.32 -9.86
N LEU A 15 23.18 -7.29 -9.47
CA LEU A 15 21.77 -7.08 -9.86
C LEU A 15 21.61 -6.96 -11.38
N LYS A 16 22.54 -6.25 -12.03
CA LYS A 16 22.58 -6.13 -13.48
C LYS A 16 22.81 -7.48 -14.16
N GLY A 17 23.71 -8.29 -13.60
CA GLY A 17 23.97 -9.66 -14.07
C GLY A 17 22.75 -10.58 -13.93
N MET A 18 21.87 -10.31 -12.96
CA MET A 18 20.60 -11.01 -12.76
C MET A 18 19.46 -10.48 -13.66
N GLY A 19 19.71 -9.52 -14.52
CA GLY A 19 18.70 -8.90 -15.40
C GLY A 19 17.78 -7.90 -14.70
N ILE A 20 18.14 -7.45 -13.50
CA ILE A 20 17.37 -6.45 -12.74
C ILE A 20 17.72 -5.07 -13.29
N GLY A 21 16.74 -4.33 -13.78
CA GLY A 21 16.93 -3.02 -14.39
C GLY A 21 16.70 -1.83 -13.46
N HIS A 22 16.03 -2.05 -12.32
CA HIS A 22 15.79 -1.03 -11.30
C HIS A 22 15.56 -1.67 -9.92
N VAL A 23 15.81 -0.89 -8.88
CA VAL A 23 15.41 -1.21 -7.51
C VAL A 23 14.41 -0.16 -7.05
N LEU A 24 13.22 -0.59 -6.64
CA LEU A 24 12.19 0.28 -6.12
C LEU A 24 11.83 -0.18 -4.69
N SER A 25 12.41 0.50 -3.70
CA SER A 25 12.05 0.30 -2.30
C SER A 25 10.70 0.97 -2.04
N LYS A 26 9.65 0.16 -2.05
CA LYS A 26 8.27 0.59 -1.90
C LYS A 26 7.55 -0.21 -0.84
N GLY A 27 6.53 0.38 -0.26
CA GLY A 27 5.74 -0.30 0.75
C GLY A 27 4.39 0.33 1.01
N LEU A 28 3.53 -0.46 1.63
CA LEU A 28 2.31 0.02 2.24
C LEU A 28 2.66 0.53 3.64
N TRP A 29 2.56 1.83 3.82
CA TRP A 29 2.74 2.52 5.10
C TRP A 29 1.39 2.74 5.75
N ALA A 30 1.36 2.67 7.08
CA ALA A 30 0.12 2.78 7.81
C ALA A 30 0.32 3.45 9.17
N VAL A 31 -0.67 4.24 9.56
CA VAL A 31 -0.75 4.88 10.88
C VAL A 31 -2.15 4.65 11.44
N LEU A 32 -2.22 4.37 12.74
CA LEU A 32 -3.46 4.27 13.47
C LEU A 32 -3.53 5.41 14.51
N ASP A 33 -4.48 6.31 14.35
CA ASP A 33 -4.79 7.33 15.32
C ASP A 33 -5.80 6.81 16.33
N VAL A 34 -5.41 6.82 17.60
CA VAL A 34 -6.25 6.39 18.73
C VAL A 34 -6.40 7.53 19.73
N PRO A 35 -7.56 7.66 20.40
CA PRO A 35 -7.76 8.65 21.43
C PRO A 35 -6.77 8.47 22.59
N LYS A 36 -6.08 9.56 22.98
CA LYS A 36 -5.08 9.54 24.06
C LYS A 36 -5.67 9.53 25.47
N THR A 37 -6.94 9.87 25.60
CA THR A 37 -7.61 10.04 26.92
C THR A 37 -8.93 9.28 27.00
N LYS A 38 -9.34 8.90 28.24
CA LYS A 38 -10.66 8.26 28.47
C LYS A 38 -11.84 9.14 27.99
N LYS A 39 -11.69 10.45 28.02
CA LYS A 39 -12.70 11.39 27.51
C LYS A 39 -12.74 11.36 25.99
N GLY A 40 -11.59 11.32 25.34
CA GLY A 40 -11.46 11.21 23.89
C GLY A 40 -12.08 9.93 23.34
N TRP A 41 -11.96 8.80 24.04
CA TRP A 41 -12.59 7.53 23.65
C TRP A 41 -14.12 7.57 23.57
N LYS A 42 -14.75 8.57 24.18
CA LYS A 42 -16.21 8.76 24.12
C LYS A 42 -16.66 9.62 22.92
N THR A 43 -15.76 10.39 22.36
CA THR A 43 -16.09 11.43 21.35
C THR A 43 -15.33 11.28 20.04
N MET A 44 -14.20 10.58 20.03
CA MET A 44 -13.32 10.43 18.89
C MET A 44 -13.29 8.98 18.42
N CYS A 45 -13.62 8.75 17.17
CA CYS A 45 -13.42 7.45 16.52
C CYS A 45 -11.93 7.27 16.18
N GLU A 46 -11.45 6.04 16.30
CA GLU A 46 -10.16 5.65 15.75
C GLU A 46 -10.15 5.89 14.24
N LYS A 47 -9.00 6.24 13.70
CA LYS A 47 -8.80 6.36 12.26
C LYS A 47 -7.53 5.63 11.83
N ALA A 48 -7.65 4.81 10.81
CA ALA A 48 -6.52 4.17 10.16
C ALA A 48 -6.25 4.84 8.82
N TYR A 49 -4.97 5.10 8.57
CA TYR A 49 -4.49 5.69 7.33
C TYR A 49 -3.52 4.71 6.69
N PHE A 50 -3.72 4.43 5.42
CA PHE A 50 -2.85 3.59 4.62
C PHE A 50 -2.36 4.40 3.42
N CYS A 51 -1.09 4.25 3.04
CA CYS A 51 -0.54 4.94 1.89
C CYS A 51 0.55 4.10 1.23
N ALA A 52 0.55 4.09 -0.10
CA ALA A 52 1.70 3.63 -0.84
C ALA A 52 2.84 4.65 -0.73
N ALA A 53 4.04 4.20 -0.43
CA ALA A 53 5.21 5.04 -0.30
C ALA A 53 6.45 4.42 -0.95
N VAL A 54 7.34 5.30 -1.43
CA VAL A 54 8.64 4.93 -1.97
C VAL A 54 9.73 5.56 -1.13
N ASP A 55 10.68 4.75 -0.69
CA ASP A 55 11.93 5.25 -0.15
C ASP A 55 12.87 5.62 -1.29
N LYS A 56 13.06 6.92 -1.49
CA LYS A 56 13.91 7.43 -2.57
C LYS A 56 15.39 7.21 -2.31
N SER A 57 15.80 7.05 -1.06
CA SER A 57 17.19 6.79 -0.68
C SER A 57 17.62 5.37 -1.05
N GLU A 58 16.67 4.44 -1.01
CA GLU A 58 16.86 3.02 -1.30
C GLU A 58 16.39 2.63 -2.72
N SER A 59 16.01 3.62 -3.56
CA SER A 59 15.45 3.38 -4.89
C SER A 59 16.36 3.98 -5.97
N TYR A 60 16.76 3.16 -6.96
CA TYR A 60 17.68 3.59 -8.00
C TYR A 60 17.50 2.82 -9.32
N TRP A 61 18.02 3.41 -10.40
CA TRP A 61 18.05 2.80 -11.73
C TRP A 61 19.38 2.08 -11.98
N ILE A 62 19.28 0.88 -12.49
CA ILE A 62 20.42 0.10 -13.02
C ILE A 62 20.48 0.26 -14.54
N VAL A 63 19.33 0.14 -15.21
CA VAL A 63 19.18 0.40 -16.65
C VAL A 63 18.15 1.52 -16.81
N ARG A 64 18.50 2.53 -17.60
CA ARG A 64 17.62 3.68 -17.85
C ARG A 64 17.04 3.58 -19.25
N ASP A 65 16.02 2.77 -19.42
CA ASP A 65 15.26 2.70 -20.65
C ASP A 65 13.74 2.78 -20.39
N SER A 66 12.98 2.90 -21.46
CA SER A 66 11.53 3.02 -21.40
C SER A 66 10.86 1.74 -20.88
N THR A 67 11.43 0.59 -21.15
CA THR A 67 10.90 -0.71 -20.71
C THR A 67 11.01 -0.83 -19.20
N GLU A 68 12.16 -0.48 -18.62
CA GLU A 68 12.33 -0.48 -17.16
C GLU A 68 11.39 0.52 -16.47
N LEU A 69 11.13 1.68 -17.10
CA LEU A 69 10.17 2.64 -16.57
C LEU A 69 8.76 2.05 -16.51
N LEU A 70 8.34 1.28 -17.52
CA LEU A 70 7.04 0.61 -17.52
C LEU A 70 6.90 -0.40 -16.36
N PHE A 71 7.92 -1.22 -16.13
CA PHE A 71 7.93 -2.17 -15.01
C PHE A 71 7.96 -1.47 -13.65
N ALA A 72 8.74 -0.40 -13.50
CA ALA A 72 8.76 0.39 -12.27
C ALA A 72 7.39 1.04 -11.99
N GLN A 73 6.71 1.53 -13.03
CA GLN A 73 5.36 2.08 -12.92
C GLN A 73 4.36 1.00 -12.47
N LEU A 74 4.41 -0.18 -13.10
CA LEU A 74 3.54 -1.30 -12.74
C LEU A 74 3.77 -1.75 -11.28
N LEU A 75 5.02 -1.79 -10.83
CA LEU A 75 5.37 -2.05 -9.44
C LEU A 75 4.81 -0.99 -8.48
N TRP A 76 4.87 0.29 -8.86
CA TRP A 76 4.28 1.37 -8.08
C TRP A 76 2.76 1.23 -7.97
N ASP A 77 2.09 1.01 -9.10
CA ASP A 77 0.64 0.85 -9.15
C ASP A 77 0.18 -0.40 -8.37
N SER A 78 0.98 -1.46 -8.34
CA SER A 78 0.73 -2.63 -7.49
C SER A 78 0.78 -2.30 -5.98
N CYS A 79 1.58 -1.31 -5.58
CA CYS A 79 1.65 -0.84 -4.20
C CYS A 79 0.41 -0.01 -3.82
N GLU A 80 -0.05 0.87 -4.72
CA GLU A 80 -1.31 1.59 -4.52
C GLU A 80 -2.50 0.61 -4.47
N LEU A 81 -2.52 -0.41 -5.34
CA LEU A 81 -3.54 -1.45 -5.31
C LEU A 81 -3.56 -2.20 -3.97
N SER A 82 -2.40 -2.56 -3.42
CA SER A 82 -2.29 -3.16 -2.08
C SER A 82 -2.89 -2.28 -1.00
N THR A 83 -2.69 -0.98 -1.13
CA THR A 83 -3.22 0.03 -0.21
C THR A 83 -4.74 0.11 -0.28
N ARG A 84 -5.31 0.11 -1.48
CA ARG A 84 -6.77 0.09 -1.67
C ARG A 84 -7.41 -1.18 -1.14
N ILE A 85 -6.75 -2.33 -1.32
CA ILE A 85 -7.20 -3.61 -0.75
C ILE A 85 -7.23 -3.55 0.78
N ALA A 86 -6.19 -3.03 1.42
CA ALA A 86 -6.17 -2.88 2.87
C ALA A 86 -7.31 -1.99 3.37
N ARG A 87 -7.60 -0.87 2.71
CA ARG A 87 -8.72 0.02 3.05
C ARG A 87 -10.08 -0.66 2.88
N ARG A 88 -10.29 -1.31 1.74
CA ARG A 88 -11.52 -2.08 1.48
C ARG A 88 -11.75 -3.14 2.54
N ASN A 89 -10.71 -3.91 2.88
CA ASN A 89 -10.82 -4.97 3.87
C ASN A 89 -11.16 -4.39 5.26
N LEU A 90 -10.51 -3.30 5.67
CA LEU A 90 -10.84 -2.63 6.92
C LEU A 90 -12.30 -2.14 6.94
N SER A 91 -12.75 -1.50 5.86
CA SER A 91 -14.15 -1.04 5.72
C SER A 91 -15.15 -2.20 5.80
N ASN A 92 -14.82 -3.34 5.21
CA ASN A 92 -15.66 -4.54 5.28
C ASN A 92 -15.73 -5.10 6.72
N TYR A 93 -14.62 -5.14 7.44
CA TYR A 93 -14.61 -5.55 8.85
C TYR A 93 -15.45 -4.61 9.71
N GLU A 94 -15.35 -3.30 9.49
CA GLU A 94 -16.20 -2.32 10.19
C GLU A 94 -17.69 -2.51 9.92
N LYS A 95 -18.08 -2.74 8.65
CA LYS A 95 -19.47 -2.99 8.28
C LYS A 95 -20.01 -4.25 8.95
N GLN A 96 -19.30 -5.38 8.85
CA GLN A 96 -19.71 -6.66 9.43
C GLN A 96 -19.92 -6.56 10.94
N LEU A 97 -19.07 -5.81 11.65
CA LEU A 97 -19.21 -5.62 13.09
C LEU A 97 -20.35 -4.70 13.46
N ASN A 98 -20.53 -3.60 12.73
CA ASN A 98 -21.64 -2.69 12.95
C ASN A 98 -22.99 -3.39 12.73
N ASP A 99 -23.09 -4.24 11.73
CA ASP A 99 -24.29 -5.05 11.47
C ASP A 99 -24.54 -6.04 12.62
N SER A 100 -23.52 -6.76 13.06
CA SER A 100 -23.61 -7.70 14.18
C SER A 100 -23.97 -7.02 15.52
N ILE A 101 -23.48 -5.81 15.76
CA ILE A 101 -23.80 -5.00 16.94
C ILE A 101 -25.23 -4.47 16.85
N SER A 102 -25.68 -4.07 15.67
CA SER A 102 -27.04 -3.54 15.44
C SER A 102 -28.12 -4.61 15.65
N GLU A 103 -27.84 -5.85 15.29
CA GLU A 103 -28.76 -6.98 15.51
C GLU A 103 -28.88 -7.35 17.00
N ASN A 104 -27.81 -7.21 17.78
CA ASN A 104 -27.74 -7.68 19.15
C ASN A 104 -27.98 -6.61 20.22
N ASN A 105 -27.87 -5.31 19.91
CA ASN A 105 -28.01 -4.25 20.91
C ASN A 105 -28.50 -2.91 20.35
N LYS A 106 -29.65 -2.46 20.84
CA LYS A 106 -30.23 -1.15 20.55
C LYS A 106 -29.49 0.05 21.21
N SER A 107 -28.38 -0.13 21.89
CA SER A 107 -27.91 0.91 22.80
C SER A 107 -26.46 1.36 22.73
N ASN A 108 -25.57 0.87 21.92
CA ASN A 108 -24.22 1.43 21.90
C ASN A 108 -23.56 1.46 20.53
N LYS A 109 -23.64 2.63 19.92
CA LYS A 109 -22.81 3.06 18.79
C LYS A 109 -21.38 3.37 19.28
N THR A 110 -20.66 2.39 19.78
CA THR A 110 -19.23 2.59 20.09
C THR A 110 -18.41 1.71 19.17
N THR A 111 -17.94 2.29 18.11
CA THR A 111 -16.90 1.75 17.22
C THR A 111 -15.53 1.72 17.89
N ASN A 112 -15.45 2.03 19.17
CA ASN A 112 -14.20 2.11 19.92
C ASN A 112 -13.53 0.74 19.98
N GLY A 113 -12.31 0.65 19.43
CA GLY A 113 -11.50 -0.56 19.42
C GLY A 113 -11.69 -1.46 18.20
N ILE A 114 -12.70 -1.22 17.35
CA ILE A 114 -12.96 -2.03 16.15
C ILE A 114 -11.82 -1.85 15.14
N ILE A 115 -11.52 -0.60 14.78
CA ILE A 115 -10.46 -0.29 13.84
C ILE A 115 -9.13 -0.81 14.35
N ALA A 116 -8.79 -0.56 15.63
CA ALA A 116 -7.56 -1.07 16.23
C ALA A 116 -7.47 -2.60 16.19
N THR A 117 -8.59 -3.30 16.35
CA THR A 117 -8.65 -4.77 16.31
C THR A 117 -8.34 -5.31 14.91
N PHE A 118 -8.91 -4.73 13.87
CA PHE A 118 -8.80 -5.24 12.49
C PHE A 118 -7.75 -4.55 11.65
N TYR A 119 -7.20 -3.43 12.12
CA TYR A 119 -6.16 -2.66 11.44
C TYR A 119 -4.97 -3.53 10.99
N MET A 120 -4.41 -4.32 11.91
CA MET A 120 -3.26 -5.17 11.60
C MET A 120 -3.62 -6.30 10.62
N THR A 121 -4.82 -6.85 10.71
CA THR A 121 -5.29 -7.87 9.75
C THR A 121 -5.40 -7.26 8.36
N ALA A 122 -6.12 -6.15 8.21
CA ALA A 122 -6.27 -5.45 6.94
C ALA A 122 -4.92 -5.01 6.33
N LEU A 123 -4.00 -4.53 7.16
CA LEU A 123 -2.64 -4.15 6.76
C LEU A 123 -1.85 -5.37 6.24
N ASN A 124 -1.93 -6.49 6.95
CA ASN A 124 -1.23 -7.71 6.57
C ASN A 124 -1.80 -8.31 5.27
N ASP A 125 -3.12 -8.33 5.09
CA ASP A 125 -3.77 -8.77 3.86
C ASP A 125 -3.29 -7.94 2.66
N GLY A 126 -3.27 -6.61 2.78
CA GLY A 126 -2.76 -5.72 1.75
C GLY A 126 -1.27 -5.97 1.44
N LYS A 127 -0.44 -6.14 2.46
CA LYS A 127 1.00 -6.43 2.30
C LYS A 127 1.25 -7.79 1.66
N GLU A 128 0.49 -8.81 2.01
CA GLU A 128 0.62 -10.16 1.43
C GLU A 128 0.26 -10.15 -0.04
N PHE A 129 -0.89 -9.55 -0.40
CA PHE A 129 -1.28 -9.36 -1.79
C PHE A 129 -0.20 -8.60 -2.58
N GLY A 130 0.24 -7.46 -2.06
CA GLY A 130 1.24 -6.62 -2.73
C GLY A 130 2.59 -7.31 -2.92
N ARG A 131 3.00 -8.15 -1.98
CA ARG A 131 4.22 -8.95 -2.09
C ARG A 131 4.09 -10.00 -3.18
N ALA A 132 2.98 -10.73 -3.22
CA ALA A 132 2.76 -11.75 -4.23
C ALA A 132 2.76 -11.15 -5.65
N LEU A 133 2.03 -10.04 -5.84
CA LEU A 133 1.98 -9.33 -7.12
C LEU A 133 3.34 -8.74 -7.50
N ALA A 134 4.05 -8.10 -6.57
CA ALA A 134 5.37 -7.54 -6.82
C ALA A 134 6.38 -8.61 -7.25
N ASN A 135 6.38 -9.78 -6.63
CA ASN A 135 7.26 -10.88 -7.02
C ASN A 135 7.01 -11.34 -8.47
N SER A 136 5.73 -11.41 -8.87
CA SER A 136 5.37 -11.74 -10.25
C SER A 136 5.84 -10.66 -11.24
N ILE A 137 5.66 -9.37 -10.91
CA ILE A 137 6.10 -8.26 -11.75
C ILE A 137 7.63 -8.22 -11.86
N ILE A 138 8.35 -8.44 -10.77
CA ILE A 138 9.82 -8.53 -10.78
C ILE A 138 10.28 -9.66 -11.70
N HIS A 139 9.63 -10.82 -11.62
CA HIS A 139 9.98 -11.95 -12.48
C HIS A 139 9.81 -11.62 -13.97
N ILE A 140 8.70 -11.03 -14.39
CA ILE A 140 8.49 -10.64 -15.79
C ILE A 140 9.41 -9.48 -16.21
N SER A 141 9.80 -8.60 -15.30
CA SER A 141 10.78 -7.54 -15.56
C SER A 141 12.16 -8.13 -15.86
N THR A 142 12.65 -9.09 -15.07
CA THR A 142 13.96 -9.72 -15.30
C THR A 142 14.02 -10.49 -16.61
N THR A 143 12.90 -11.06 -17.06
CA THR A 143 12.79 -11.77 -18.35
C THR A 143 12.40 -10.88 -19.51
N ARG A 144 12.05 -9.60 -19.24
CA ARG A 144 11.52 -8.63 -20.21
C ARG A 144 10.33 -9.16 -21.02
N ASP A 145 9.47 -9.94 -20.36
CA ASP A 145 8.28 -10.54 -20.97
C ASP A 145 7.18 -9.47 -21.13
N MET A 146 7.13 -8.86 -22.33
CA MET A 146 6.20 -7.78 -22.63
C MET A 146 4.76 -8.27 -22.80
N ASP A 147 4.54 -9.52 -23.20
CA ASP A 147 3.20 -10.09 -23.31
C ASP A 147 2.59 -10.24 -21.90
N LYS A 148 3.37 -10.79 -20.98
CA LYS A 148 2.98 -10.85 -19.56
C LYS A 148 2.84 -9.47 -18.94
N TYR A 149 3.69 -8.51 -19.30
CA TYR A 149 3.53 -7.13 -18.85
C TYR A 149 2.14 -6.57 -19.20
N GLN A 150 1.67 -6.78 -20.43
CA GLN A 150 0.36 -6.29 -20.85
C GLN A 150 -0.78 -6.96 -20.08
N GLU A 151 -0.71 -8.27 -19.84
CA GLU A 151 -1.67 -8.99 -18.99
C GLU A 151 -1.75 -8.40 -17.57
N TYR A 152 -0.58 -8.22 -16.92
CA TYR A 152 -0.54 -7.65 -15.57
C TYR A 152 -0.95 -6.19 -15.54
N ARG A 153 -0.59 -5.40 -16.56
CA ARG A 153 -1.00 -4.00 -16.66
C ARG A 153 -2.51 -3.87 -16.70
N GLN A 154 -3.14 -4.64 -17.60
CA GLN A 154 -4.59 -4.65 -17.72
C GLN A 154 -5.25 -5.07 -16.40
N MET A 155 -4.80 -6.16 -15.79
CA MET A 155 -5.33 -6.64 -14.52
C MET A 155 -5.22 -5.57 -13.41
N VAL A 156 -4.06 -4.92 -13.29
CA VAL A 156 -3.84 -3.88 -12.26
C VAL A 156 -4.72 -2.67 -12.51
N ASP A 157 -4.87 -2.23 -13.77
CA ASP A 157 -5.74 -1.11 -14.14
C ASP A 157 -7.20 -1.40 -13.80
N GLU A 158 -7.72 -2.56 -14.19
CA GLU A 158 -9.08 -2.98 -13.89
C GLU A 158 -9.34 -3.00 -12.36
N MET A 159 -8.42 -3.57 -11.58
CA MET A 159 -8.55 -3.59 -10.12
C MET A 159 -8.43 -2.20 -9.49
N LEU A 160 -7.59 -1.32 -10.02
CA LEU A 160 -7.50 0.06 -9.53
C LEU A 160 -8.79 0.83 -9.81
N ASP A 161 -9.41 0.61 -10.95
CA ASP A 161 -10.70 1.21 -11.29
C ASP A 161 -11.83 0.68 -10.39
N GLU A 162 -11.91 -0.63 -10.20
CA GLU A 162 -12.88 -1.25 -9.27
C GLU A 162 -12.76 -0.76 -7.83
N LEU A 163 -11.53 -0.46 -7.39
CA LEU A 163 -11.23 0.03 -6.06
C LEU A 163 -11.01 1.55 -6.00
N SER A 164 -11.57 2.30 -6.94
CA SER A 164 -11.38 3.76 -7.03
C SER A 164 -11.88 4.51 -5.80
N GLU A 165 -12.95 4.04 -5.14
CA GLU A 165 -13.46 4.62 -3.88
C GLU A 165 -12.45 4.54 -2.72
N TYR A 166 -11.47 3.62 -2.80
CA TYR A 166 -10.41 3.44 -1.81
C TYR A 166 -9.09 4.07 -2.24
N ALA A 167 -9.08 4.94 -3.24
CA ALA A 167 -7.86 5.62 -3.69
C ALA A 167 -7.24 6.47 -2.58
N THR A 168 -5.90 6.58 -2.61
CA THR A 168 -5.15 7.43 -1.67
C THR A 168 -5.57 8.88 -1.80
N THR A 169 -5.96 9.49 -0.70
CA THR A 169 -6.39 10.90 -0.66
C THR A 169 -5.24 11.82 -0.26
N PRO A 170 -5.27 13.11 -0.67
CA PRO A 170 -4.27 14.09 -0.21
C PRO A 170 -4.20 14.21 1.32
N ALA A 171 -5.32 14.11 2.02
CA ALA A 171 -5.37 14.18 3.47
C ALA A 171 -4.63 13.01 4.15
N GLU A 172 -4.73 11.80 3.58
CA GLU A 172 -3.98 10.64 4.07
C GLU A 172 -2.47 10.80 3.87
N ILE A 173 -2.06 11.34 2.72
CA ILE A 173 -0.64 11.65 2.44
C ILE A 173 -0.14 12.68 3.46
N GLU A 174 -0.87 13.76 3.66
CA GLU A 174 -0.51 14.81 4.61
C GLU A 174 -0.40 14.27 6.04
N ARG A 175 -1.37 13.43 6.46
CA ARG A 175 -1.35 12.80 7.76
C ARG A 175 -0.12 11.93 7.98
N LEU A 176 0.26 11.14 6.99
CA LEU A 176 1.44 10.28 7.08
C LEU A 176 2.76 11.07 7.04
N MET A 177 2.81 12.15 6.27
CA MET A 177 4.00 13.01 6.16
C MET A 177 4.21 13.91 7.38
N SER A 178 3.15 14.37 8.03
CA SER A 178 3.25 15.25 9.20
C SER A 178 3.74 14.53 10.46
N GLY A 179 3.51 13.24 10.56
CA GLY A 179 3.79 12.45 11.76
C GLY A 179 2.89 12.79 12.97
N GLU A 180 2.02 13.82 12.86
CA GLU A 180 1.13 14.26 13.93
C GLU A 180 -0.31 13.78 13.71
N PRO A 181 -1.03 13.35 14.76
CA PRO A 181 -2.44 13.02 14.66
C PRO A 181 -3.27 14.25 14.29
N GLU A 182 -4.35 14.05 13.54
CA GLU A 182 -5.35 15.10 13.30
C GLU A 182 -5.88 15.65 14.63
N LYS A 183 -6.06 16.97 14.70
CA LYS A 183 -6.56 17.68 15.89
C LYS A 183 -8.07 17.65 15.96
#